data_30102fd60a3abc484237a4a55c7b30d2
#
_entry.id   30102fd60a3abc484237a4a55c7b30d2
#
_cell.length_a   1.000
_cell.length_b   1.000
_cell.length_c   1.000
_cell.angle_alpha   90.00
_cell.angle_beta   90.00
_cell.angle_gamma   90.00
#
_symmetry.space_group_name_H-M   'P 1'
#
loop_
_entity.id
_entity.type
_entity.pdbx_description
1 polymer ?
#
loop_
_entity_poly.entity_id
_entity_poly.type
_entity_poly.pdbx_seq_one_letter_code
_entity_poly.pdbx_strand_id
1 'polypeptide(L)' 'MIKPTKNIADVKQMVKDCAYKHVAVRVNLGRNKILNYSGVLSGIYPALFTVKPDDDDFLGKTAYSYSDVLCGSVKIKKIQ' A
#
# COMPACT_ATOMS: atom_id res chain seq x y z
N MET A 1 8.93 12.87 21.69
CA MET A 1 9.23 11.47 21.53
C MET A 1 9.77 11.15 20.15
N ILE A 2 10.80 10.39 20.10
CA ILE A 2 11.40 10.05 18.82
C ILE A 2 10.67 8.86 18.22
N LYS A 3 10.17 9.07 17.05
CA LYS A 3 9.51 8.04 16.33
C LYS A 3 10.53 7.06 15.76
N PRO A 4 10.40 5.78 16.03
CA PRO A 4 11.36 4.83 15.47
C PRO A 4 11.27 4.84 13.94
N THR A 5 12.42 4.72 13.32
CA THR A 5 12.51 4.63 11.89
C THR A 5 11.99 3.26 11.46
N LYS A 6 11.01 3.26 10.57
CA LYS A 6 10.55 2.01 10.00
C LYS A 6 11.58 1.49 9.03
N ASN A 7 11.67 0.19 8.93
CA ASN A 7 12.52 -0.44 7.95
C ASN A 7 11.67 -1.38 7.08
N ILE A 8 12.30 -1.97 6.10
CA ILE A 8 11.59 -2.84 5.14
C ILE A 8 10.90 -4.01 5.84
N ALA A 9 11.53 -4.56 6.87
CA ALA A 9 10.93 -5.68 7.59
C ALA A 9 9.62 -5.27 8.26
N ASP A 10 9.57 -4.08 8.83
CA ASP A 10 8.35 -3.57 9.46
C ASP A 10 7.25 -3.36 8.43
N VAL A 11 7.62 -2.83 7.26
CA VAL A 11 6.65 -2.62 6.18
C VAL A 11 6.11 -3.95 5.69
N LYS A 12 6.98 -4.93 5.49
CA LYS A 12 6.55 -6.25 5.05
C LYS A 12 5.58 -6.88 6.05
N GLN A 13 5.86 -6.74 7.33
CA GLN A 13 4.98 -7.30 8.37
C GLN A 13 3.61 -6.62 8.34
N MET A 14 3.60 -5.29 8.18
CA MET A 14 2.36 -4.55 8.10
C MET A 14 1.54 -5.00 6.89
N VAL A 15 2.18 -5.17 5.75
CA VAL A 15 1.51 -5.63 4.54
C VAL A 15 0.97 -7.05 4.71
N LYS A 16 1.74 -7.93 5.33
CA LYS A 16 1.28 -9.29 5.60
C LYS A 16 0.06 -9.31 6.49
N ASP A 17 0.01 -8.41 7.46
CA ASP A 17 -1.13 -8.32 8.37
C ASP A 17 -2.41 -7.88 7.63
N CYS A 18 -2.26 -7.24 6.50
CA CYS A 18 -3.38 -6.82 5.66
C CYS A 18 -3.66 -7.79 4.51
N ALA A 19 -2.95 -8.91 4.44
CA ALA A 19 -3.07 -9.85 3.34
C ALA A 19 -4.51 -10.32 3.16
N TYR A 20 -5.00 -10.25 1.93
CA TYR A 20 -6.35 -10.69 1.56
C TYR A 20 -7.46 -9.95 2.28
N LYS A 21 -7.14 -8.82 2.89
CA LYS A 21 -8.12 -7.99 3.57
C LYS A 21 -8.40 -6.74 2.76
N HIS A 22 -9.54 -6.14 3.03
CA HIS A 22 -9.93 -4.90 2.38
C HIS A 22 -9.14 -3.75 2.94
N VAL A 23 -8.48 -3.00 2.08
CA VAL A 23 -7.60 -1.91 2.49
C VAL A 23 -7.89 -0.66 1.67
N ALA A 24 -7.60 0.48 2.27
CA ALA A 24 -7.60 1.75 1.56
C ALA A 24 -6.17 2.05 1.15
N VAL A 25 -6.00 2.46 -0.09
CA VAL A 25 -4.69 2.77 -0.65
C VAL A 25 -4.65 4.24 -1.00
N ARG A 26 -3.60 4.91 -0.55
CA ARG A 26 -3.38 6.31 -0.87
C ARG A 26 -2.02 6.42 -1.54
N VAL A 27 -2.02 6.88 -2.77
CA VAL A 27 -0.80 7.00 -3.57
C VAL A 27 -0.51 8.47 -3.80
N ASN A 28 0.70 8.89 -3.47
CA ASN A 28 1.14 10.24 -3.73
C ASN A 28 1.79 10.27 -5.11
N LEU A 29 1.14 10.96 -6.04
CA LEU A 29 1.64 11.09 -7.41
C LEU A 29 2.51 12.32 -7.61
N GLY A 30 2.79 13.04 -6.51
CA GLY A 30 3.59 14.25 -6.56
C GLY A 30 2.74 15.48 -6.84
N ARG A 31 3.30 16.65 -6.59
CA ARG A 31 2.69 17.96 -6.93
C ARG A 31 1.21 18.07 -6.56
N ASN A 32 0.89 17.80 -5.33
CA ASN A 32 -0.48 17.91 -4.82
C ASN A 32 -1.46 16.93 -5.45
N LYS A 33 -0.96 15.90 -6.12
CA LYS A 33 -1.82 14.86 -6.65
C LYS A 33 -1.81 13.65 -5.74
N ILE A 34 -2.97 13.30 -5.24
CA ILE A 34 -3.12 12.13 -4.37
C ILE A 34 -4.23 11.28 -4.98
N LEU A 35 -3.93 10.01 -5.17
CA LEU A 35 -4.91 9.03 -5.63
C LEU A 35 -5.33 8.18 -4.44
N ASN A 36 -6.62 8.10 -4.20
CA ASN A 36 -7.17 7.26 -3.15
C ASN A 36 -8.10 6.23 -3.77
N TYR A 37 -7.94 4.98 -3.36
CA TYR A 37 -8.88 3.96 -3.75
C TYR A 37 -8.86 2.85 -2.72
N SER A 38 -9.79 1.92 -2.83
CA SER A 38 -9.83 0.77 -1.94
C SER A 38 -9.81 -0.51 -2.76
N GLY A 39 -9.40 -1.58 -2.13
CA GLY A 39 -9.36 -2.86 -2.77
C GLY A 39 -8.88 -3.92 -1.80
N VAL A 40 -8.66 -5.12 -2.32
CA VAL A 40 -8.18 -6.26 -1.53
C VAL A 40 -6.71 -6.47 -1.83
N LEU A 41 -5.92 -6.63 -0.78
CA LEU A 41 -4.50 -6.93 -0.95
C LEU A 41 -4.40 -8.36 -1.46
N SER A 42 -4.15 -8.50 -2.77
CA SER A 42 -4.30 -9.77 -3.47
C SER A 42 -3.03 -10.60 -3.56
N GLY A 43 -1.87 -9.99 -3.39
CA GLY A 43 -0.62 -10.74 -3.48
C GLY A 43 0.51 -10.12 -2.69
N ILE A 44 1.32 -10.96 -2.09
CA ILE A 44 2.49 -10.54 -1.33
C ILE A 44 3.69 -11.28 -1.88
N TYR A 45 4.65 -10.52 -2.37
CA TYR A 45 5.86 -11.06 -2.98
C TYR A 45 7.09 -10.53 -2.26
N PRO A 46 8.26 -11.14 -2.47
CA PRO A 46 9.46 -10.71 -1.74
C PRO A 46 9.83 -9.24 -1.92
N ALA A 47 9.58 -8.66 -3.10
CA ALA A 47 9.99 -7.29 -3.38
C ALA A 47 8.82 -6.32 -3.50
N LEU A 48 7.59 -6.81 -3.62
CA LEU A 48 6.43 -5.96 -3.84
C LEU A 48 5.15 -6.65 -3.39
N PHE A 49 4.08 -5.91 -3.42
CA PHE A 49 2.75 -6.47 -3.17
C PHE A 49 1.77 -5.88 -4.18
N THR A 50 0.63 -6.55 -4.33
CA THR A 50 -0.39 -6.10 -5.28
C THR A 50 -1.72 -5.92 -4.58
N VAL A 51 -2.50 -4.99 -5.10
CA VAL A 51 -3.85 -4.70 -4.60
C VAL A 51 -4.82 -4.85 -5.76
N LYS A 52 -5.89 -5.58 -5.54
CA LYS A 52 -6.96 -5.67 -6.52
C LYS A 52 -7.99 -4.60 -6.21
N PRO A 53 -8.13 -3.55 -7.03
CA PRO A 53 -9.08 -2.49 -6.76
C PRO A 53 -10.52 -2.99 -6.75
N ASP A 54 -11.36 -2.36 -5.95
CA ASP A 54 -12.79 -2.66 -5.95
C ASP A 54 -13.45 -2.23 -7.26
N ASP A 55 -12.87 -1.21 -7.90
CA ASP A 55 -13.39 -0.67 -9.14
C ASP A 55 -12.72 -1.39 -10.31
N ASP A 56 -13.49 -2.14 -11.08
CA ASP A 56 -12.97 -2.88 -12.24
C ASP A 56 -12.44 -1.96 -13.33
N ASP A 57 -12.90 -0.72 -13.36
CA ASP A 57 -12.44 0.25 -14.35
C ASP A 57 -11.21 1.03 -13.90
N PHE A 58 -10.66 0.69 -12.75
CA PHE A 58 -9.47 1.36 -12.25
C PHE A 58 -8.28 1.11 -13.17
N LEU A 59 -7.73 2.18 -13.71
CA LEU A 59 -6.62 2.09 -14.65
C LEU A 59 -5.27 2.44 -14.04
N GLY A 60 -5.24 2.71 -12.75
CA GLY A 60 -4.01 3.08 -12.08
C GLY A 60 -3.12 1.89 -11.78
N LYS A 61 -1.96 2.21 -11.22
CA LYS A 61 -1.00 1.20 -10.79
C LYS A 61 -1.57 0.41 -9.62
N THR A 62 -1.40 -0.89 -9.65
CA THR A 62 -1.90 -1.78 -8.60
C THR A 62 -0.81 -2.58 -7.90
N ALA A 63 0.43 -2.48 -8.35
CA ALA A 63 1.57 -3.14 -7.73
C ALA A 63 2.50 -2.08 -7.15
N TYR A 64 2.93 -2.28 -5.92
CA TYR A 64 3.77 -1.30 -5.22
C TYR A 64 4.90 -2.01 -4.51
N SER A 65 6.06 -1.36 -4.46
CA SER A 65 7.18 -1.90 -3.71
C SER A 65 7.04 -1.56 -2.22
N TYR A 66 7.71 -2.33 -1.40
CA TYR A 66 7.74 -2.03 0.03
C TYR A 66 8.47 -0.72 0.29
N SER A 67 9.43 -0.38 -0.56
CA SER A 67 10.14 0.90 -0.44
C SER A 67 9.21 2.08 -0.65
N ASP A 68 8.22 1.96 -1.52
CA ASP A 68 7.23 3.01 -1.74
C ASP A 68 6.45 3.30 -0.46
N VAL A 69 6.11 2.25 0.28
CA VAL A 69 5.41 2.41 1.55
C VAL A 69 6.35 3.01 2.60
N LEU A 70 7.59 2.54 2.62
CA LEU A 70 8.57 3.01 3.59
C LEU A 70 8.84 4.50 3.43
N CYS A 71 8.95 4.99 2.20
CA CYS A 71 9.24 6.40 1.95
C CYS A 71 7.99 7.30 2.02
N GLY A 72 6.82 6.71 2.15
CA GLY A 72 5.59 7.48 2.29
C GLY A 72 4.85 7.80 1.01
N SER A 73 5.36 7.32 -0.13
CA SER A 73 4.67 7.53 -1.41
C SER A 73 3.37 6.75 -1.50
N VAL A 74 3.28 5.63 -0.81
CA VAL A 74 2.10 4.79 -0.77
C VAL A 74 1.74 4.53 0.67
N LYS A 75 0.48 4.71 1.02
CA LYS A 75 -0.03 4.41 2.34
C LYS A 75 -1.14 3.40 2.24
N ILE A 76 -1.12 2.43 3.11
CA ILE A 76 -2.13 1.39 3.15
C ILE A 76 -2.74 1.36 4.54
N LYS A 77 -4.06 1.33 4.58
CA LYS A 77 -4.78 1.28 5.83
C LYS A 77 -5.84 0.19 5.74
N LYS A 78 -5.88 -0.68 6.74
CA LYS A 78 -6.90 -1.70 6.80
C LYS A 78 -8.25 -1.05 7.10
N ILE A 79 -9.23 -1.33 6.25
CA ILE A 79 -10.57 -0.77 6.41
C ILE A 79 -11.41 -1.62 7.35
N GLN A 80 -11.18 -2.89 7.30
CA GLN A 80 -12.00 -3.85 8.02
C GLN A 80 -11.64 -3.93 9.49
#